data_31e12407770aa05ed7a88fbfed0f53be
#
_entry.id   31e12407770aa05ed7a88fbfed0f53be
#
_cell.length_a   1.000
_cell.length_b   1.000
_cell.length_c   1.000
_cell.angle_alpha   90.00
_cell.angle_beta   90.00
_cell.angle_gamma   90.00
#
_symmetry.space_group_name_H-M   'P 1'
#
loop_
_entity.id
_entity.type
_entity.pdbx_description
1 polymer ?
#
loop_
_entity_poly.entity_id
_entity_poly.type
_entity_poly.pdbx_seq_one_letter_code
_entity_poly.pdbx_strand_id
1 'polypeptide(L)'
;MLFGKKPACDWLIVGLGNPGREYERSRHNMGFRALDLLAETLGVSVKKAKFRALTAQASYRGQKLLLMKPETYMNASGMAVEQAAQYYKLPPERVLVLFDDISLAPGRIRVRPSGSAGGHNGIKSIISVLHSDEFPRVKIGVGEKPSPEYDLADWVLGQIPKAQQALIDTALQHAAEAALCIVESGCQKAAAEFNGL
;
A
#
# COMPACT_ATOMS: atom_id res chain seq x y z
N MET A 1 -10.25 37.24 9.98
CA MET A 1 -10.34 35.94 9.26
C MET A 1 -9.24 35.02 9.78
N LEU A 2 -9.57 34.06 10.62
CA LEU A 2 -8.62 33.06 11.11
C LEU A 2 -8.34 32.10 9.95
N PHE A 3 -7.22 32.26 9.28
CA PHE A 3 -6.69 31.26 8.35
C PHE A 3 -6.31 30.03 9.19
N GLY A 4 -7.22 29.06 9.32
CA GLY A 4 -6.90 27.77 9.89
C GLY A 4 -5.71 27.17 9.16
N LYS A 5 -4.61 26.90 9.90
CA LYS A 5 -3.46 26.14 9.35
C LYS A 5 -4.01 24.89 8.70
N LYS A 6 -3.81 24.70 7.37
CA LYS A 6 -4.13 23.43 6.71
C LYS A 6 -3.45 22.31 7.50
N PRO A 7 -4.15 21.21 7.77
CA PRO A 7 -3.55 20.09 8.48
C PRO A 7 -2.31 19.64 7.69
N ALA A 8 -1.16 19.62 8.35
CA ALA A 8 0.08 19.19 7.73
C ALA A 8 0.06 17.67 7.59
N CYS A 9 0.58 17.17 6.48
CA CYS A 9 0.82 15.76 6.21
C CYS A 9 2.16 15.68 5.48
N ASP A 10 3.06 14.82 5.97
CA ASP A 10 4.40 14.67 5.40
C ASP A 10 4.46 13.43 4.48
N TRP A 11 3.62 12.44 4.75
CA TRP A 11 3.52 11.20 4.00
C TRP A 11 2.08 10.73 3.85
N LEU A 12 1.71 10.31 2.64
CA LEU A 12 0.52 9.51 2.36
C LEU A 12 0.95 8.04 2.22
N ILE A 13 0.46 7.16 3.07
CA ILE A 13 0.73 5.72 3.01
C ILE A 13 -0.56 5.02 2.60
N VAL A 14 -0.52 4.38 1.44
CA VAL A 14 -1.69 3.77 0.78
C VAL A 14 -1.53 2.25 0.81
N GLY A 15 -2.44 1.54 1.44
CA GLY A 15 -2.61 0.11 1.22
C GLY A 15 -3.62 -0.11 0.10
N LEU A 16 -3.30 -0.94 -0.91
CA LEU A 16 -4.22 -1.29 -1.98
C LEU A 16 -5.03 -2.53 -1.64
N GLY A 17 -6.28 -2.54 -2.09
CA GLY A 17 -7.23 -3.61 -1.91
C GLY A 17 -8.60 -3.24 -2.46
N ASN A 18 -9.54 -4.18 -2.43
CA ASN A 18 -10.95 -3.96 -2.76
C ASN A 18 -11.79 -3.91 -1.48
N PRO A 19 -12.77 -3.00 -1.37
CA PRO A 19 -13.71 -2.98 -0.27
C PRO A 19 -14.67 -4.16 -0.36
N GLY A 20 -15.12 -4.64 0.80
CA GLY A 20 -16.08 -5.74 0.92
C GLY A 20 -15.49 -6.99 1.57
N ARG A 21 -16.32 -7.68 2.36
CA ARG A 21 -15.92 -8.88 3.14
C ARG A 21 -15.43 -10.03 2.26
N GLU A 22 -15.96 -10.13 1.06
CA GLU A 22 -15.58 -11.15 0.06
C GLU A 22 -14.12 -11.03 -0.38
N TYR A 23 -13.52 -9.82 -0.29
CA TYR A 23 -12.13 -9.56 -0.70
C TYR A 23 -11.12 -9.58 0.45
N GLU A 24 -11.57 -9.55 1.71
CA GLU A 24 -10.69 -9.39 2.88
C GLU A 24 -9.50 -10.36 2.91
N ARG A 25 -9.71 -11.60 2.43
CA ARG A 25 -8.69 -12.66 2.43
C ARG A 25 -8.08 -12.91 1.05
N SER A 26 -8.42 -12.09 0.06
CA SER A 26 -7.87 -12.23 -1.29
C SER A 26 -6.40 -11.81 -1.34
N ARG A 27 -5.66 -12.34 -2.34
CA ARG A 27 -4.29 -11.90 -2.64
C ARG A 27 -4.23 -10.40 -2.93
N HIS A 28 -5.25 -9.86 -3.59
CA HIS A 28 -5.31 -8.45 -3.97
C HIS A 28 -5.52 -7.48 -2.78
N ASN A 29 -5.81 -7.99 -1.59
CA ASN A 29 -5.99 -7.19 -0.36
C ASN A 29 -4.76 -7.17 0.55
N MET A 30 -3.59 -7.62 0.08
CA MET A 30 -2.37 -7.59 0.90
C MET A 30 -1.98 -6.18 1.33
N GLY A 31 -2.19 -5.18 0.47
CA GLY A 31 -1.94 -3.78 0.85
C GLY A 31 -2.83 -3.30 2.00
N PHE A 32 -4.13 -3.63 1.98
CA PHE A 32 -5.05 -3.33 3.07
C PHE A 32 -4.60 -3.97 4.38
N ARG A 33 -4.23 -5.26 4.33
CA ARG A 33 -3.79 -6.02 5.51
C ARG A 33 -2.48 -5.48 6.09
N ALA A 34 -1.50 -5.15 5.26
CA ALA A 34 -0.25 -4.55 5.70
C ALA A 34 -0.47 -3.17 6.33
N LEU A 35 -1.37 -2.36 5.76
CA LEU A 35 -1.72 -1.05 6.32
C LEU A 35 -2.45 -1.18 7.67
N ASP A 36 -3.28 -2.21 7.86
CA ASP A 36 -3.94 -2.46 9.14
C ASP A 36 -2.91 -2.81 10.23
N LEU A 37 -1.90 -3.64 9.94
CA LEU A 37 -0.78 -3.91 10.86
C LEU A 37 0.04 -2.67 11.16
N LEU A 38 0.32 -1.84 10.14
CA LEU A 38 1.00 -0.57 10.33
C LEU A 38 0.19 0.36 11.25
N ALA A 39 -1.13 0.43 11.05
CA ALA A 39 -2.02 1.24 11.88
C ALA A 39 -2.04 0.75 13.34
N GLU A 40 -2.09 -0.57 13.55
CA GLU A 40 -2.00 -1.18 14.88
C GLU A 40 -0.68 -0.83 15.57
N THR A 41 0.45 -0.94 14.87
CA THR A 41 1.79 -0.55 15.36
C THR A 41 1.83 0.93 15.78
N LEU A 42 1.11 1.80 15.05
CA LEU A 42 1.02 3.24 15.35
C LEU A 42 -0.09 3.60 16.37
N GLY A 43 -0.84 2.61 16.86
CA GLY A 43 -1.91 2.82 17.84
C GLY A 43 -3.13 3.55 17.27
N VAL A 44 -3.39 3.46 15.97
CA VAL A 44 -4.52 4.12 15.30
C VAL A 44 -5.42 3.12 14.55
N SER A 45 -6.63 3.55 14.20
CA SER A 45 -7.57 2.74 13.40
C SER A 45 -7.97 3.47 12.13
N VAL A 46 -7.87 2.79 10.97
CA VAL A 46 -8.19 3.33 9.64
C VAL A 46 -9.70 3.22 9.39
N LYS A 47 -10.48 4.17 9.93
CA LYS A 47 -11.97 4.12 9.92
C LYS A 47 -12.63 5.42 9.48
N LYS A 48 -11.88 6.53 9.35
CA LYS A 48 -12.46 7.82 8.98
C LYS A 48 -12.67 7.90 7.49
N ALA A 49 -13.92 8.00 7.05
CA ALA A 49 -14.26 8.19 5.64
C ALA A 49 -13.80 9.58 5.16
N LYS A 50 -12.83 9.63 4.24
CA LYS A 50 -12.35 10.85 3.57
C LYS A 50 -11.63 10.48 2.26
N PHE A 51 -11.72 11.33 1.25
CA PHE A 51 -11.04 11.15 -0.04
C PHE A 51 -11.44 9.85 -0.76
N ARG A 52 -12.71 9.43 -0.66
CA ARG A 52 -13.18 8.14 -1.20
C ARG A 52 -12.39 6.94 -0.65
N ALA A 53 -11.99 7.02 0.60
CA ALA A 53 -11.18 6.03 1.28
C ALA A 53 -11.51 5.99 2.78
N LEU A 54 -11.13 4.92 3.45
CA LEU A 54 -10.97 4.91 4.90
C LEU A 54 -9.57 5.43 5.24
N THR A 55 -9.49 6.32 6.22
CA THR A 55 -8.24 7.00 6.58
C THR A 55 -8.01 7.01 8.09
N ALA A 56 -6.74 7.17 8.48
CA ALA A 56 -6.32 7.53 9.83
C ALA A 56 -5.14 8.50 9.75
N GLN A 57 -5.07 9.43 10.70
CA GLN A 57 -3.89 10.26 10.92
C GLN A 57 -3.03 9.61 12.00
N ALA A 58 -1.73 9.59 11.78
CA ALA A 58 -0.75 9.10 12.73
C ALA A 58 0.48 10.02 12.74
N SER A 59 1.38 9.80 13.69
CA SER A 59 2.69 10.45 13.71
C SER A 59 3.76 9.41 14.02
N TYR A 60 4.88 9.49 13.33
CA TYR A 60 6.01 8.61 13.54
C TYR A 60 7.32 9.39 13.37
N ARG A 61 8.22 9.35 14.38
CA ARG A 61 9.51 10.07 14.36
C ARG A 61 9.39 11.53 13.91
N GLY A 62 8.35 12.23 14.38
CA GLY A 62 8.10 13.63 14.03
C GLY A 62 7.44 13.87 12.68
N GLN A 63 7.26 12.84 11.84
CA GLN A 63 6.54 12.92 10.58
C GLN A 63 5.04 12.72 10.80
N LYS A 64 4.21 13.48 10.09
CA LYS A 64 2.75 13.35 10.08
C LYS A 64 2.32 12.47 8.93
N LEU A 65 1.63 11.39 9.24
CA LEU A 65 1.22 10.36 8.30
C LEU A 65 -0.28 10.40 8.07
N LEU A 66 -0.70 10.22 6.82
CA LEU A 66 -2.07 9.84 6.47
C LEU A 66 -2.04 8.39 5.98
N LEU A 67 -2.64 7.49 6.74
CA LEU A 67 -2.87 6.10 6.32
C LEU A 67 -4.18 6.05 5.53
N MET A 68 -4.21 5.33 4.40
CA MET A 68 -5.34 5.32 3.48
C MET A 68 -5.61 3.93 2.90
N LYS A 69 -6.87 3.48 2.99
CA LYS A 69 -7.41 2.35 2.23
C LYS A 69 -8.43 2.89 1.23
N PRO A 70 -8.14 2.95 -0.09
CA PRO A 70 -9.11 3.38 -1.10
C PRO A 70 -10.37 2.49 -1.10
N GLU A 71 -11.56 3.09 -1.18
CA GLU A 71 -12.84 2.37 -1.32
C GLU A 71 -13.40 2.46 -2.75
N THR A 72 -12.54 2.75 -3.72
CA THR A 72 -12.87 2.98 -5.13
C THR A 72 -12.72 1.74 -6.01
N TYR A 73 -12.57 0.56 -5.44
CA TYR A 73 -12.06 -0.64 -6.10
C TYR A 73 -10.66 -0.46 -6.72
N MET A 74 -9.96 -1.56 -6.99
CA MET A 74 -8.54 -1.58 -7.36
C MET A 74 -8.22 -0.71 -8.58
N ASN A 75 -8.98 -0.85 -9.66
CA ASN A 75 -8.76 -0.14 -10.92
C ASN A 75 -8.99 1.39 -10.85
N ALA A 76 -9.62 1.88 -9.79
CA ALA A 76 -9.88 3.30 -9.56
C ALA A 76 -9.17 3.86 -8.31
N SER A 77 -8.20 3.13 -7.74
CA SER A 77 -7.48 3.53 -6.52
C SER A 77 -6.83 4.91 -6.62
N GLY A 78 -6.38 5.29 -7.82
CA GLY A 78 -5.81 6.61 -8.09
C GLY A 78 -6.73 7.77 -7.74
N MET A 79 -8.05 7.62 -7.89
CA MET A 79 -9.00 8.70 -7.56
C MET A 79 -8.94 9.12 -6.08
N ALA A 80 -8.75 8.16 -5.18
CA ALA A 80 -8.60 8.44 -3.75
C ALA A 80 -7.24 9.09 -3.45
N VAL A 81 -6.18 8.55 -4.06
CA VAL A 81 -4.81 9.04 -3.89
C VAL A 81 -4.67 10.47 -4.39
N GLU A 82 -5.20 10.78 -5.59
CA GLU A 82 -5.18 12.13 -6.17
C GLU A 82 -5.81 13.16 -5.24
N GLN A 83 -7.02 12.89 -4.72
CA GLN A 83 -7.71 13.81 -3.82
C GLN A 83 -6.90 14.13 -2.57
N ALA A 84 -6.26 13.11 -1.97
CA ALA A 84 -5.43 13.30 -0.79
C ALA A 84 -4.12 14.03 -1.11
N ALA A 85 -3.42 13.63 -2.17
CA ALA A 85 -2.17 14.22 -2.59
C ALA A 85 -2.35 15.70 -2.94
N GLN A 86 -3.40 16.06 -3.69
CA GLN A 86 -3.73 17.45 -4.01
C GLN A 86 -4.11 18.26 -2.76
N TYR A 87 -4.93 17.69 -1.87
CA TYR A 87 -5.37 18.36 -0.64
C TYR A 87 -4.19 18.72 0.27
N TYR A 88 -3.23 17.80 0.43
CA TYR A 88 -2.05 18.01 1.27
C TYR A 88 -0.86 18.58 0.50
N LYS A 89 -0.95 18.72 -0.82
CA LYS A 89 0.11 19.17 -1.74
C LYS A 89 1.35 18.28 -1.65
N LEU A 90 1.14 16.97 -1.61
CA LEU A 90 2.21 15.98 -1.55
C LEU A 90 2.73 15.70 -2.96
N PRO A 91 4.04 15.71 -3.16
CA PRO A 91 4.64 15.23 -4.40
C PRO A 91 4.61 13.68 -4.45
N PRO A 92 4.77 13.06 -5.64
CA PRO A 92 4.74 11.60 -5.80
C PRO A 92 5.68 10.87 -4.84
N GLU A 93 6.87 11.38 -4.57
CA GLU A 93 7.88 10.79 -3.68
C GLU A 93 7.44 10.71 -2.21
N ARG A 94 6.34 11.37 -1.85
CA ARG A 94 5.72 11.33 -0.53
C ARG A 94 4.45 10.47 -0.49
N VAL A 95 4.19 9.70 -1.54
CA VAL A 95 3.10 8.72 -1.64
C VAL A 95 3.70 7.32 -1.60
N LEU A 96 3.67 6.66 -0.45
CA LEU A 96 4.14 5.28 -0.28
C LEU A 96 2.97 4.30 -0.51
N VAL A 97 3.16 3.29 -1.37
CA VAL A 97 2.12 2.33 -1.74
C VAL A 97 2.51 0.91 -1.35
N LEU A 98 1.63 0.23 -0.59
CA LEU A 98 1.73 -1.18 -0.21
C LEU A 98 0.75 -1.99 -1.08
N PHE A 99 1.21 -3.06 -1.76
CA PHE A 99 0.38 -3.84 -2.66
C PHE A 99 0.94 -5.24 -2.94
N ASP A 100 0.11 -6.12 -3.48
CA ASP A 100 0.47 -7.49 -3.86
C ASP A 100 1.31 -7.54 -5.13
N ASP A 101 2.24 -8.49 -5.19
CA ASP A 101 3.05 -8.76 -6.39
C ASP A 101 3.11 -10.27 -6.66
N ILE A 102 2.61 -10.67 -7.82
CA ILE A 102 2.58 -12.08 -8.25
C ILE A 102 3.96 -12.61 -8.64
N SER A 103 4.93 -11.75 -8.96
CA SER A 103 6.29 -12.17 -9.33
C SER A 103 7.18 -12.49 -8.14
N LEU A 104 6.69 -12.23 -6.92
CA LEU A 104 7.38 -12.54 -5.67
C LEU A 104 6.73 -13.74 -4.99
N ALA A 105 7.56 -14.66 -4.50
CA ALA A 105 7.07 -15.78 -3.71
C ALA A 105 6.37 -15.32 -2.43
N PRO A 106 5.36 -16.06 -1.93
CA PRO A 106 4.75 -15.80 -0.63
C PRO A 106 5.81 -15.76 0.48
N GLY A 107 5.67 -14.79 1.39
CA GLY A 107 6.66 -14.56 2.45
C GLY A 107 7.74 -13.53 2.11
N ARG A 108 7.87 -13.14 0.84
CA ARG A 108 8.86 -12.16 0.39
C ARG A 108 8.24 -10.78 0.23
N ILE A 109 9.04 -9.75 0.47
CA ILE A 109 8.70 -8.37 0.10
C ILE A 109 9.78 -7.76 -0.78
N ARG A 110 9.45 -6.66 -1.44
CA ARG A 110 10.42 -5.87 -2.20
C ARG A 110 10.12 -4.38 -2.09
N VAL A 111 11.06 -3.63 -1.59
CA VAL A 111 11.05 -2.16 -1.54
C VAL A 111 11.62 -1.62 -2.85
N ARG A 112 10.96 -0.64 -3.45
CA ARG A 112 11.42 0.10 -4.63
C ARG A 112 11.11 1.60 -4.49
N PRO A 113 12.01 2.50 -4.88
CA PRO A 113 11.74 3.94 -4.86
C PRO A 113 10.80 4.38 -6.00
N SER A 114 10.73 3.62 -7.09
CA SER A 114 9.95 3.90 -8.28
C SER A 114 9.73 2.64 -9.11
N GLY A 115 9.00 2.73 -10.22
CA GLY A 115 8.90 1.68 -11.22
C GLY A 115 7.53 1.59 -11.90
N SER A 116 7.47 0.84 -13.00
CA SER A 116 6.25 0.60 -13.75
C SER A 116 5.17 -0.13 -12.96
N ALA A 117 3.98 -0.19 -13.52
CA ALA A 117 2.83 -0.85 -12.89
C ALA A 117 2.96 -2.39 -12.81
N GLY A 118 3.81 -3.01 -13.64
CA GLY A 118 3.98 -4.47 -13.65
C GLY A 118 2.68 -5.26 -13.87
N GLY A 119 1.69 -4.69 -14.55
CA GLY A 119 0.37 -5.30 -14.73
C GLY A 119 -0.63 -5.02 -13.60
N HIS A 120 -0.23 -4.45 -12.48
CA HIS A 120 -1.10 -4.21 -11.34
C HIS A 120 -2.03 -3.01 -11.56
N ASN A 121 -3.35 -3.24 -11.62
CA ASN A 121 -4.33 -2.21 -11.98
C ASN A 121 -4.37 -1.01 -11.01
N GLY A 122 -4.19 -1.24 -9.72
CA GLY A 122 -4.14 -0.15 -8.72
C GLY A 122 -2.93 0.76 -8.93
N ILE A 123 -1.77 0.18 -9.25
CA ILE A 123 -0.56 0.95 -9.56
C ILE A 123 -0.71 1.72 -10.88
N LYS A 124 -1.31 1.10 -11.94
CA LYS A 124 -1.65 1.83 -13.18
C LYS A 124 -2.52 3.04 -12.89
N SER A 125 -3.55 2.87 -12.06
CA SER A 125 -4.46 3.95 -11.67
C SER A 125 -3.72 5.09 -10.96
N ILE A 126 -2.81 4.77 -10.04
CA ILE A 126 -2.03 5.78 -9.31
C ILE A 126 -1.05 6.51 -10.23
N ILE A 127 -0.31 5.79 -11.09
CA ILE A 127 0.60 6.40 -12.08
C ILE A 127 -0.16 7.38 -12.98
N SER A 128 -1.36 6.99 -13.44
CA SER A 128 -2.17 7.83 -14.32
C SER A 128 -2.55 9.17 -13.70
N VAL A 129 -2.89 9.21 -12.41
CA VAL A 129 -3.34 10.45 -11.75
C VAL A 129 -2.20 11.28 -11.18
N LEU A 130 -1.10 10.65 -10.77
CA LEU A 130 0.10 11.35 -10.30
C LEU A 130 0.98 11.82 -11.45
N HIS A 131 0.74 11.34 -12.68
CA HIS A 131 1.58 11.57 -13.87
C HIS A 131 3.05 11.23 -13.63
N SER A 132 3.33 10.27 -12.75
CA SER A 132 4.66 9.85 -12.34
C SER A 132 4.64 8.42 -11.82
N ASP A 133 5.69 7.68 -12.05
CA ASP A 133 5.97 6.38 -11.42
C ASP A 133 7.06 6.49 -10.33
N GLU A 134 7.50 7.70 -10.01
CA GLU A 134 8.52 8.00 -9.00
C GLU A 134 7.91 8.15 -7.61
N PHE A 135 7.26 7.09 -7.13
CA PHE A 135 6.77 7.00 -5.76
C PHE A 135 7.24 5.70 -5.10
N PRO A 136 7.62 5.75 -3.81
CA PRO A 136 8.06 4.57 -3.07
C PRO A 136 6.97 3.52 -2.96
N ARG A 137 7.38 2.26 -3.01
CA ARG A 137 6.46 1.13 -2.92
C ARG A 137 7.06 -0.06 -2.19
N VAL A 138 6.20 -0.77 -1.46
CA VAL A 138 6.50 -2.07 -0.88
C VAL A 138 5.60 -3.10 -1.56
N LYS A 139 6.23 -4.00 -2.29
CA LYS A 139 5.60 -5.13 -2.98
C LYS A 139 5.55 -6.32 -2.04
N ILE A 140 4.39 -6.96 -1.92
CA ILE A 140 4.15 -8.10 -1.03
C ILE A 140 3.90 -9.34 -1.89
N GLY A 141 4.77 -10.34 -1.79
CA GLY A 141 4.72 -11.54 -2.61
C GLY A 141 3.49 -12.40 -2.30
N VAL A 142 2.76 -12.76 -3.36
CA VAL A 142 1.59 -13.66 -3.30
C VAL A 142 1.74 -14.88 -4.20
N GLY A 143 2.87 -14.97 -4.93
CA GLY A 143 3.18 -16.06 -5.85
C GLY A 143 2.51 -15.97 -7.20
N GLU A 144 3.11 -16.64 -8.16
CA GLU A 144 2.62 -16.73 -9.53
C GLU A 144 1.35 -17.57 -9.63
N LYS A 145 0.54 -17.31 -10.67
CA LYS A 145 -0.61 -18.13 -11.01
C LYS A 145 -0.17 -19.55 -11.42
N PRO A 146 -1.02 -20.57 -11.21
CA PRO A 146 -0.61 -21.97 -11.34
C PRO A 146 -0.29 -22.40 -12.78
N SER A 147 -0.83 -21.71 -13.77
CA SER A 147 -0.51 -21.92 -15.18
C SER A 147 -0.68 -20.62 -15.99
N PRO A 148 -0.05 -20.53 -17.18
CA PRO A 148 -0.21 -19.36 -18.08
C PRO A 148 -1.66 -19.09 -18.46
N GLU A 149 -2.49 -20.13 -18.59
CA GLU A 149 -3.90 -20.06 -18.99
C GLU A 149 -4.83 -19.65 -17.85
N TYR A 150 -4.36 -19.71 -16.59
CA TYR A 150 -5.17 -19.31 -15.45
C TYR A 150 -5.46 -17.81 -15.51
N ASP A 151 -6.72 -17.40 -15.31
CA ASP A 151 -7.10 -15.99 -15.33
C ASP A 151 -6.42 -15.22 -14.19
N LEU A 152 -5.82 -14.08 -14.50
CA LEU A 152 -5.08 -13.29 -13.52
C LEU A 152 -6.02 -12.65 -12.48
N ALA A 153 -7.21 -12.20 -12.90
CA ALA A 153 -8.18 -11.62 -11.96
C ALA A 153 -8.67 -12.67 -10.97
N ASP A 154 -8.99 -13.87 -11.44
CA ASP A 154 -9.37 -15.00 -10.58
C ASP A 154 -8.26 -15.35 -9.60
N TRP A 155 -7.00 -15.30 -10.04
CA TRP A 155 -5.85 -15.57 -9.17
C TRP A 155 -5.72 -14.56 -8.05
N VAL A 156 -5.70 -13.26 -8.36
CA VAL A 156 -5.50 -12.22 -7.35
C VAL A 156 -6.71 -12.01 -6.45
N LEU A 157 -7.92 -12.30 -6.94
CA LEU A 157 -9.15 -12.29 -6.13
C LEU A 157 -9.32 -13.57 -5.31
N GLY A 158 -8.57 -14.63 -5.61
CA GLY A 158 -8.55 -15.86 -4.86
C GLY A 158 -7.90 -15.71 -3.48
N GLN A 159 -8.29 -16.61 -2.57
CA GLN A 159 -7.78 -16.61 -1.19
C GLN A 159 -6.39 -17.23 -1.09
N ILE A 160 -5.63 -16.80 -0.09
CA ILE A 160 -4.36 -17.42 0.29
C ILE A 160 -4.63 -18.81 0.91
N PRO A 161 -3.96 -19.88 0.45
CA PRO A 161 -4.05 -21.19 1.05
C PRO A 161 -3.60 -21.18 2.52
N LYS A 162 -4.26 -21.96 3.37
CA LYS A 162 -3.91 -22.05 4.81
C LYS A 162 -2.43 -22.37 5.05
N ALA A 163 -1.85 -23.26 4.22
CA ALA A 163 -0.43 -23.62 4.30
C ALA A 163 0.54 -22.46 4.07
N GLN A 164 0.11 -21.38 3.39
CA GLN A 164 0.92 -20.20 3.13
C GLN A 164 0.65 -19.04 4.10
N GLN A 165 -0.35 -19.16 4.97
CA GLN A 165 -0.79 -18.06 5.82
C GLN A 165 0.34 -17.52 6.70
N ALA A 166 1.14 -18.39 7.33
CA ALA A 166 2.27 -17.96 8.17
C ALA A 166 3.34 -17.17 7.40
N LEU A 167 3.62 -17.57 6.14
CA LEU A 167 4.54 -16.84 5.27
C LEU A 167 3.98 -15.44 4.93
N ILE A 168 2.70 -15.38 4.61
CA ILE A 168 2.03 -14.11 4.32
C ILE A 168 2.04 -13.20 5.54
N ASP A 169 1.73 -13.71 6.72
CA ASP A 169 1.71 -12.90 7.96
C ASP A 169 3.11 -12.32 8.26
N THR A 170 4.18 -13.09 8.03
CA THR A 170 5.55 -12.60 8.10
C THR A 170 5.81 -11.48 7.07
N ALA A 171 5.41 -11.68 5.81
CA ALA A 171 5.58 -10.66 4.77
C ALA A 171 4.80 -9.37 5.08
N LEU A 172 3.60 -9.47 5.63
CA LEU A 172 2.80 -8.31 6.04
C LEU A 172 3.46 -7.54 7.18
N GLN A 173 4.05 -8.25 8.16
CA GLN A 173 4.81 -7.63 9.24
C GLN A 173 6.02 -6.88 8.69
N HIS A 174 6.84 -7.53 7.85
CA HIS A 174 7.98 -6.89 7.20
C HIS A 174 7.57 -5.70 6.32
N ALA A 175 6.41 -5.76 5.64
CA ALA A 175 5.92 -4.66 4.83
C ALA A 175 5.55 -3.43 5.69
N ALA A 176 4.94 -3.64 6.85
CA ALA A 176 4.64 -2.56 7.80
C ALA A 176 5.93 -1.93 8.37
N GLU A 177 6.91 -2.76 8.76
CA GLU A 177 8.22 -2.31 9.24
C GLU A 177 9.01 -1.56 8.16
N ALA A 178 9.02 -2.09 6.92
CA ALA A 178 9.66 -1.44 5.77
C ALA A 178 9.03 -0.07 5.47
N ALA A 179 7.71 0.06 5.62
CA ALA A 179 7.03 1.35 5.46
C ALA A 179 7.51 2.39 6.48
N LEU A 180 7.68 2.01 7.74
CA LEU A 180 8.23 2.88 8.79
C LEU A 180 9.70 3.21 8.52
N CYS A 181 10.50 2.25 8.06
CA CYS A 181 11.89 2.47 7.68
C CYS A 181 12.01 3.46 6.51
N ILE A 182 11.11 3.38 5.50
CA ILE A 182 11.07 4.35 4.39
C ILE A 182 10.79 5.76 4.92
N VAL A 183 9.81 5.91 5.80
CA VAL A 183 9.45 7.22 6.39
C VAL A 183 10.61 7.83 7.19
N GLU A 184 11.31 7.02 7.96
CA GLU A 184 12.39 7.47 8.86
C GLU A 184 13.73 7.66 8.13
N SER A 185 14.08 6.74 7.24
CA SER A 185 15.44 6.60 6.72
C SER A 185 15.54 6.50 5.19
N GLY A 186 14.40 6.49 4.49
CA GLY A 186 14.32 6.44 3.03
C GLY A 186 14.37 5.04 2.42
N CYS A 187 14.04 4.98 1.12
CA CYS A 187 13.91 3.71 0.38
C CYS A 187 15.20 2.91 0.28
N GLN A 188 16.35 3.56 0.17
CA GLN A 188 17.63 2.87 0.00
C GLN A 188 17.95 2.00 1.22
N LYS A 189 17.78 2.56 2.42
CA LYS A 189 17.99 1.83 3.67
C LYS A 189 16.99 0.71 3.84
N ALA A 190 15.70 1.01 3.63
CA ALA A 190 14.64 -0.01 3.70
C ALA A 190 14.86 -1.15 2.69
N ALA A 191 15.30 -0.85 1.47
CA ALA A 191 15.64 -1.87 0.48
C ALA A 191 16.81 -2.76 0.91
N ALA A 192 17.83 -2.18 1.53
CA ALA A 192 18.98 -2.93 2.04
C ALA A 192 18.58 -3.87 3.19
N GLU A 193 17.66 -3.44 4.07
CA GLU A 193 17.25 -4.23 5.23
C GLU A 193 16.22 -5.33 4.86
N PHE A 194 15.29 -5.05 3.95
CA PHE A 194 14.10 -5.90 3.75
C PHE A 194 14.06 -6.69 2.44
N ASN A 195 14.81 -6.33 1.39
CA ASN A 195 14.74 -7.04 0.10
C ASN A 195 15.36 -8.44 0.12
N GLY A 196 16.05 -8.82 1.16
CA GLY A 196 16.67 -10.14 1.32
C GLY A 196 15.89 -11.11 2.21
N LEU A 197 14.83 -10.64 2.85
CA LEU A 197 14.04 -11.38 3.82
C LEU A 197 12.94 -12.22 3.16
#